data_76935d782306505a893f992c6f4cfe33
#
_entry.id   76935d782306505a893f992c6f4cfe33
#
_cell.length_a   1.000
_cell.length_b   1.000
_cell.length_c   1.000
_cell.angle_alpha   90.00
_cell.angle_beta   90.00
_cell.angle_gamma   90.00
#
_symmetry.space_group_name_H-M   'P 1'
#
loop_
_entity.id
_entity.type
_entity.pdbx_description
1 polymer ?
#
loop_
_entity_poly.entity_id
_entity_poly.type
_entity_poly.pdbx_seq_one_letter_code
_entity_poly.pdbx_strand_id
1 'polypeptide(L)'
;MPDEFPSFEQTPKLMERWISEFATLSPKDRAEALLCYAKAHISFVSIHPFFDGNGRMARLLANFPLLRNGFPPIIIQRSARREYIDLLSAFQKMQTSPFPELADCQAFTAFLETQWSETWEIINAAHGTQAARRKMSGVEGPAPAKQDN
;
A
#
# COMPACT_ATOMS: atom_id res chain seq x y z
N MET A 1 23.44 -1.61 20.10
CA MET A 1 22.81 -1.23 18.83
C MET A 1 22.10 0.07 19.12
N PRO A 2 22.34 1.14 18.38
CA PRO A 2 21.51 2.33 18.56
C PRO A 2 20.07 1.93 18.23
N ASP A 3 19.13 2.38 19.04
CA ASP A 3 17.71 2.19 18.80
C ASP A 3 17.36 2.85 17.47
N GLU A 4 17.02 2.03 16.52
CA GLU A 4 16.78 2.42 15.11
C GLU A 4 15.44 3.13 14.94
N PHE A 5 14.66 3.30 16.01
CA PHE A 5 13.37 3.96 16.00
C PHE A 5 13.39 5.30 16.74
N PRO A 6 12.56 6.26 16.34
CA PRO A 6 12.36 7.50 17.06
C PRO A 6 11.97 7.27 18.53
N SER A 7 12.37 8.19 19.39
CA SER A 7 11.97 8.13 20.80
C SER A 7 10.44 8.28 20.96
N PHE A 8 9.90 7.80 22.09
CA PHE A 8 8.49 7.97 22.39
C PHE A 8 8.05 9.44 22.45
N GLU A 9 8.97 10.35 22.77
CA GLU A 9 8.72 11.80 22.79
C GLU A 9 8.56 12.39 21.38
N GLN A 10 9.30 11.84 20.40
CA GLN A 10 9.25 12.28 19.01
C GLN A 10 8.06 11.67 18.25
N THR A 11 7.62 10.49 18.65
CA THR A 11 6.61 9.71 17.96
C THR A 11 5.30 10.45 17.71
N PRO A 12 4.69 11.18 18.67
CA PRO A 12 3.45 11.91 18.42
C PRO A 12 3.57 12.94 17.28
N LYS A 13 4.63 13.73 17.28
CA LYS A 13 4.88 14.75 16.25
C LYS A 13 5.13 14.12 14.87
N LEU A 14 5.85 13.01 14.82
CA LEU A 14 6.08 12.28 13.58
C LEU A 14 4.76 11.66 13.05
N MET A 15 3.89 11.18 13.92
CA MET A 15 2.58 10.67 13.54
C MET A 15 1.62 11.78 13.07
N GLU A 16 1.65 12.95 13.67
CA GLU A 16 0.90 14.12 13.17
C GLU A 16 1.32 14.47 11.74
N ARG A 17 2.63 14.51 11.48
CA ARG A 17 3.16 14.71 10.13
C ARG A 17 2.72 13.60 9.19
N TRP A 18 2.83 12.36 9.60
CA TRP A 18 2.41 11.20 8.81
C TRP A 18 0.94 11.29 8.41
N ILE A 19 0.05 11.60 9.36
CA ILE A 19 -1.39 11.78 9.10
C ILE A 19 -1.61 12.92 8.11
N SER A 20 -0.95 14.06 8.32
CA SER A 20 -1.07 15.23 7.44
C SER A 20 -0.66 14.92 5.99
N GLU A 21 0.44 14.18 5.79
CA GLU A 21 0.93 13.84 4.46
C GLU A 21 0.09 12.75 3.76
N PHE A 22 -0.38 11.74 4.48
CA PHE A 22 -0.98 10.55 3.87
C PHE A 22 -2.51 10.48 3.92
N ALA A 23 -3.17 11.22 4.81
CA ALA A 23 -4.65 11.22 4.90
C ALA A 23 -5.33 11.80 3.66
N THR A 24 -4.67 12.70 2.95
CA THR A 24 -5.23 13.44 1.80
C THR A 24 -4.73 12.92 0.44
N LEU A 25 -3.89 11.89 0.42
CA LEU A 25 -3.34 11.33 -0.82
C LEU A 25 -4.46 10.82 -1.74
N SER A 26 -4.38 11.19 -3.01
CA SER A 26 -5.35 10.82 -4.04
C SER A 26 -4.60 10.40 -5.31
N PRO A 27 -4.05 9.17 -5.35
CA PRO A 27 -3.33 8.69 -6.51
C PRO A 27 -4.26 8.60 -7.72
N LYS A 28 -3.75 9.02 -8.89
CA LYS A 28 -4.51 9.08 -10.14
C LYS A 28 -4.25 7.88 -11.03
N ASP A 29 -3.10 7.26 -10.88
CA ASP A 29 -2.69 6.11 -11.67
C ASP A 29 -1.99 5.06 -10.81
N ARG A 30 -1.64 3.94 -11.45
CA ARG A 30 -1.00 2.79 -10.80
C ARG A 30 0.37 3.13 -10.21
N ALA A 31 1.16 3.93 -10.89
CA ALA A 31 2.51 4.31 -10.44
C ALA A 31 2.43 5.21 -9.21
N GLU A 32 1.54 6.20 -9.22
CA GLU A 32 1.27 7.04 -8.05
C GLU A 32 0.74 6.22 -6.87
N ALA A 33 -0.15 5.25 -7.11
CA ALA A 33 -0.69 4.40 -6.07
C ALA A 33 0.39 3.53 -5.40
N LEU A 34 1.29 2.93 -6.17
CA LEU A 34 2.44 2.19 -5.66
C LEU A 34 3.35 3.07 -4.80
N LEU A 35 3.64 4.27 -5.27
CA LEU A 35 4.48 5.22 -4.54
C LEU A 35 3.80 5.71 -3.26
N CYS A 36 2.51 6.02 -3.30
CA CYS A 36 1.72 6.38 -2.13
C CYS A 36 1.77 5.27 -1.07
N TYR A 37 1.52 4.03 -1.49
CA TYR A 37 1.61 2.89 -0.59
C TYR A 37 3.01 2.75 0.01
N ALA A 38 4.05 2.77 -0.84
CA ALA A 38 5.43 2.59 -0.40
C ALA A 38 5.83 3.63 0.64
N LYS A 39 5.59 4.91 0.37
CA LYS A 39 5.90 6.00 1.30
C LYS A 39 5.13 5.90 2.61
N ALA A 40 3.82 5.68 2.54
CA ALA A 40 2.98 5.53 3.73
C ALA A 40 3.42 4.34 4.59
N HIS A 41 3.70 3.21 3.94
CA HIS A 41 4.10 1.99 4.62
C HIS A 41 5.48 2.11 5.29
N ILE A 42 6.50 2.52 4.52
CA ILE A 42 7.87 2.64 5.00
C ILE A 42 7.95 3.64 6.16
N SER A 43 7.36 4.83 5.99
CA SER A 43 7.38 5.84 7.03
C SER A 43 6.69 5.37 8.32
N PHE A 44 5.56 4.68 8.22
CA PHE A 44 4.87 4.16 9.38
C PHE A 44 5.69 3.13 10.17
N VAL A 45 6.30 2.16 9.47
CA VAL A 45 7.15 1.16 10.14
C VAL A 45 8.43 1.77 10.70
N SER A 46 8.94 2.84 10.09
CA SER A 46 10.12 3.56 10.57
C SER A 46 9.85 4.45 11.77
N ILE A 47 8.65 5.04 11.88
CA ILE A 47 8.19 5.76 13.07
C ILE A 47 7.95 4.79 14.22
N HIS A 48 7.45 3.59 13.92
CA HIS A 48 7.22 2.50 14.87
C HIS A 48 6.35 2.89 16.07
N PRO A 49 5.13 3.44 15.87
CA PRO A 49 4.38 4.10 16.94
C PRO A 49 3.84 3.15 18.02
N PHE A 50 3.77 1.85 17.78
CA PHE A 50 3.22 0.88 18.71
C PHE A 50 4.27 -0.09 19.23
N PHE A 51 4.02 -0.67 20.39
CA PHE A 51 4.86 -1.71 20.95
C PHE A 51 4.86 -2.99 20.10
N ASP A 52 3.71 -3.36 19.52
CA ASP A 52 3.56 -4.48 18.57
C ASP A 52 2.54 -4.14 17.49
N GLY A 53 2.60 -4.88 16.38
CA GLY A 53 1.63 -4.77 15.28
C GLY A 53 1.91 -3.68 14.27
N ASN A 54 3.04 -2.97 14.34
CA ASN A 54 3.37 -1.89 13.41
C ASN A 54 3.33 -2.32 11.93
N GLY A 55 3.87 -3.48 11.59
CA GLY A 55 3.83 -4.01 10.22
C GLY A 55 2.40 -4.36 9.74
N ARG A 56 1.53 -4.83 10.62
CA ARG A 56 0.11 -5.10 10.31
C ARG A 56 -0.64 -3.80 10.06
N MET A 57 -0.46 -2.82 10.93
CA MET A 57 -1.05 -1.50 10.79
C MET A 57 -0.54 -0.77 9.55
N ALA A 58 0.75 -0.81 9.27
CA ALA A 58 1.33 -0.21 8.08
C ALA A 58 0.69 -0.75 6.79
N ARG A 59 0.54 -2.08 6.66
CA ARG A 59 -0.11 -2.70 5.50
C ARG A 59 -1.58 -2.31 5.37
N LEU A 60 -2.29 -2.18 6.47
CA LEU A 60 -3.68 -1.75 6.47
C LEU A 60 -3.81 -0.28 6.05
N LEU A 61 -3.08 0.61 6.73
CA LEU A 61 -3.20 2.05 6.55
C LEU A 61 -2.67 2.52 5.18
N ALA A 62 -1.60 1.90 4.67
CA ALA A 62 -1.07 2.22 3.35
C ALA A 62 -2.03 1.88 2.20
N ASN A 63 -2.97 0.95 2.41
CA ASN A 63 -4.02 0.65 1.45
C ASN A 63 -5.16 1.68 1.45
N PHE A 64 -5.30 2.48 2.48
CA PHE A 64 -6.43 3.40 2.60
C PHE A 64 -6.54 4.41 1.44
N PRO A 65 -5.48 5.11 1.02
CA PRO A 65 -5.52 5.99 -0.14
C PRO A 65 -5.89 5.26 -1.44
N LEU A 66 -5.41 4.02 -1.61
CA LEU A 66 -5.70 3.21 -2.79
C LEU A 66 -7.20 2.89 -2.87
N LEU A 67 -7.74 2.30 -1.81
CA LEU A 67 -9.15 1.91 -1.74
C LEU A 67 -10.09 3.09 -1.92
N ARG A 68 -9.77 4.24 -1.31
CA ARG A 68 -10.58 5.46 -1.45
C ARG A 68 -10.62 6.00 -2.88
N ASN A 69 -9.59 5.73 -3.67
CA ASN A 69 -9.50 6.17 -5.06
C ASN A 69 -9.83 5.06 -6.07
N GLY A 70 -10.49 3.98 -5.62
CA GLY A 70 -11.00 2.92 -6.50
C GLY A 70 -9.96 1.88 -6.93
N PHE A 71 -8.76 1.92 -6.39
CA PHE A 71 -7.76 0.88 -6.63
C PHE A 71 -7.98 -0.33 -5.72
N PRO A 72 -7.72 -1.55 -6.18
CA PRO A 72 -7.73 -2.72 -5.30
C PRO A 72 -6.58 -2.66 -4.28
N PRO A 73 -6.70 -3.35 -3.14
CA PRO A 73 -5.65 -3.36 -2.14
C PRO A 73 -4.40 -4.09 -2.63
N ILE A 74 -3.24 -3.65 -2.17
CA ILE A 74 -2.00 -4.40 -2.28
C ILE A 74 -1.94 -5.37 -1.11
N ILE A 75 -1.86 -6.66 -1.42
CA ILE A 75 -1.77 -7.75 -0.45
C ILE A 75 -0.40 -8.40 -0.57
N ILE A 76 0.40 -8.29 0.48
CA ILE A 76 1.71 -8.95 0.51
C ILE A 76 1.50 -10.41 0.89
N GLN A 77 1.82 -11.31 -0.03
CA GLN A 77 1.65 -12.73 0.14
C GLN A 77 2.55 -13.28 1.25
N ARG A 78 2.08 -14.32 1.92
CA ARG A 78 2.84 -14.96 3.00
C ARG A 78 4.17 -15.56 2.50
N SER A 79 4.19 -16.05 1.28
CA SER A 79 5.38 -16.57 0.59
C SER A 79 6.46 -15.50 0.37
N ALA A 80 6.07 -14.24 0.18
CA ALA A 80 6.96 -13.10 -0.04
C ALA A 80 7.44 -12.43 1.28
N ARG A 81 7.07 -12.98 2.45
CA ARG A 81 7.34 -12.35 3.75
C ARG A 81 8.83 -12.10 4.00
N ARG A 82 9.70 -13.02 3.58
CA ARG A 82 11.14 -12.87 3.80
C ARG A 82 11.70 -11.69 3.02
N GLU A 83 11.41 -11.63 1.72
CA GLU A 83 11.82 -10.53 0.85
C GLU A 83 11.30 -9.18 1.37
N TYR A 84 10.04 -9.13 1.77
CA TYR A 84 9.44 -7.96 2.40
C TYR A 84 10.21 -7.47 3.63
N ILE A 85 10.59 -8.36 4.54
CA ILE A 85 11.36 -8.00 5.74
C ILE A 85 12.77 -7.55 5.38
N ASP A 86 13.43 -8.23 4.44
CA ASP A 86 14.78 -7.90 3.99
C ASP A 86 14.83 -6.49 3.37
N LEU A 87 13.83 -6.14 2.55
CA LEU A 87 13.71 -4.80 1.95
C LEU A 87 13.52 -3.69 3.00
N LEU A 88 12.66 -3.91 3.99
CA LEU A 88 12.45 -2.93 5.07
C LEU A 88 13.68 -2.77 5.95
N SER A 89 14.36 -3.87 6.27
CA SER A 89 15.59 -3.84 7.06
C SER A 89 16.72 -3.13 6.32
N ALA A 90 16.84 -3.32 5.02
CA ALA A 90 17.81 -2.61 4.20
C ALA A 90 17.55 -1.09 4.21
N PHE A 91 16.28 -0.69 4.06
CA PHE A 91 15.89 0.71 4.17
C PHE A 91 16.26 1.30 5.53
N GLN A 92 15.88 0.68 6.63
CA GLN A 92 16.12 1.18 7.99
C GLN A 92 17.61 1.39 8.30
N LYS A 93 18.49 0.56 7.75
CA LYS A 93 19.95 0.69 7.94
C LYS A 93 20.55 1.88 7.18
N MET A 94 19.92 2.37 6.15
CA MET A 94 20.46 3.41 5.26
C MET A 94 19.91 4.80 5.56
N GLN A 95 18.78 4.89 6.27
CA GLN A 95 18.04 6.13 6.42
C GLN A 95 18.28 6.83 7.76
N THR A 96 18.35 8.16 7.68
CA THR A 96 18.43 9.05 8.84
C THR A 96 17.08 9.68 9.19
N SER A 97 16.09 9.52 8.33
CA SER A 97 14.73 10.04 8.49
C SER A 97 13.69 8.92 8.30
N PRO A 98 12.62 8.87 9.08
CA PRO A 98 11.54 7.91 8.88
C PRO A 98 10.72 8.17 7.60
N PHE A 99 10.89 9.32 6.94
CA PHE A 99 10.18 9.66 5.71
C PHE A 99 11.09 9.45 4.51
N PRO A 100 10.78 8.46 3.65
CA PRO A 100 11.62 8.12 2.50
C PRO A 100 11.48 9.13 1.36
N GLU A 101 12.57 9.37 0.65
CA GLU A 101 12.56 10.05 -0.64
C GLU A 101 12.14 9.11 -1.76
N LEU A 102 11.93 9.66 -2.96
CA LEU A 102 11.47 8.88 -4.11
C LEU A 102 12.44 7.74 -4.48
N ALA A 103 13.74 8.04 -4.47
CA ALA A 103 14.78 7.06 -4.80
C ALA A 103 14.81 5.88 -3.81
N ASP A 104 14.53 6.14 -2.54
CA ASP A 104 14.52 5.13 -1.48
C ASP A 104 13.39 4.12 -1.65
N CYS A 105 12.32 4.50 -2.34
CA CYS A 105 11.15 3.66 -2.53
C CYS A 105 11.27 2.68 -3.71
N GLN A 106 12.26 2.82 -4.59
CA GLN A 106 12.31 2.08 -5.87
C GLN A 106 12.27 0.55 -5.70
N ALA A 107 13.11 0.00 -4.84
CA ALA A 107 13.13 -1.44 -4.60
C ALA A 107 11.83 -1.95 -4.00
N PHE A 108 11.24 -1.19 -3.09
CA PHE A 108 9.99 -1.56 -2.45
C PHE A 108 8.79 -1.42 -3.40
N THR A 109 8.75 -0.39 -4.25
CA THR A 109 7.70 -0.27 -5.28
C THR A 109 7.77 -1.39 -6.32
N ALA A 110 8.96 -1.81 -6.74
CA ALA A 110 9.13 -2.96 -7.63
C ALA A 110 8.60 -4.26 -7.01
N PHE A 111 8.90 -4.49 -5.74
CA PHE A 111 8.35 -5.60 -4.97
C PHE A 111 6.82 -5.53 -4.89
N LEU A 112 6.26 -4.37 -4.54
CA LEU A 112 4.81 -4.15 -4.44
C LEU A 112 4.10 -4.35 -5.78
N GLU A 113 4.71 -3.96 -6.89
CA GLU A 113 4.17 -4.20 -8.23
C GLU A 113 3.96 -5.70 -8.51
N THR A 114 4.92 -6.53 -8.12
CA THR A 114 4.80 -7.99 -8.24
C THR A 114 3.62 -8.51 -7.40
N GLN A 115 3.53 -8.10 -6.14
CA GLN A 115 2.45 -8.52 -5.24
C GLN A 115 1.08 -8.04 -5.74
N TRP A 116 1.00 -6.83 -6.27
CA TRP A 116 -0.25 -6.24 -6.74
C TRP A 116 -0.76 -6.86 -8.04
N SER A 117 0.14 -7.32 -8.89
CA SER A 117 -0.22 -8.02 -10.13
C SER A 117 -1.03 -9.28 -9.85
N GLU A 118 -0.68 -10.05 -8.81
CA GLU A 118 -1.47 -11.21 -8.39
C GLU A 118 -2.91 -10.82 -7.98
N THR A 119 -3.07 -9.73 -7.25
CA THR A 119 -4.41 -9.21 -6.88
C THR A 119 -5.23 -8.84 -8.11
N TRP A 120 -4.61 -8.17 -9.09
CA TRP A 120 -5.28 -7.82 -10.35
C TRP A 120 -5.71 -9.05 -11.16
N GLU A 121 -4.90 -10.08 -11.20
CA GLU A 121 -5.25 -11.34 -11.86
C GLU A 121 -6.47 -11.99 -11.22
N ILE A 122 -6.55 -12.04 -9.90
CA ILE A 122 -7.69 -12.59 -9.15
C ILE A 122 -8.97 -11.79 -9.45
N ILE A 123 -8.89 -10.46 -9.43
CA ILE A 123 -10.03 -9.58 -9.70
C ILE A 123 -10.52 -9.73 -11.13
N ASN A 124 -9.62 -9.76 -12.11
CA ASN A 124 -9.96 -9.93 -13.51
C ASN A 124 -10.59 -11.29 -13.79
N ALA A 125 -10.08 -12.35 -13.17
CA ALA A 125 -10.65 -13.69 -13.26
C ALA A 125 -12.08 -13.73 -12.67
N ALA A 126 -12.30 -13.09 -11.51
CA ALA A 126 -13.62 -13.00 -10.87
C ALA A 126 -14.62 -12.23 -11.74
N HIS A 127 -14.23 -11.11 -12.34
CA HIS A 127 -15.07 -10.34 -13.26
C HIS A 127 -15.40 -11.12 -14.51
N GLY A 128 -14.45 -11.85 -15.10
CA GLY A 128 -14.68 -12.73 -16.26
C GLY A 128 -15.69 -13.82 -15.95
N THR A 129 -15.60 -14.47 -14.80
CA THR A 129 -16.56 -15.49 -14.34
C THR A 129 -17.95 -14.90 -14.12
N GLN A 130 -18.06 -13.72 -13.53
CA GLN A 130 -19.34 -13.05 -13.30
C GLN A 130 -20.01 -12.65 -14.61
N ALA A 131 -19.26 -12.13 -15.58
CA ALA A 131 -19.76 -11.79 -16.91
C ALA A 131 -20.26 -13.02 -17.67
N ALA A 132 -19.52 -14.15 -17.58
CA ALA A 132 -19.94 -15.42 -18.17
C ALA A 132 -21.24 -15.96 -17.54
N ARG A 133 -21.36 -15.91 -16.22
CA ARG A 133 -22.60 -16.32 -15.51
C ARG A 133 -23.81 -15.47 -15.90
N ARG A 134 -23.64 -14.12 -16.05
CA ARG A 134 -24.70 -13.22 -16.49
C ARG A 134 -25.19 -13.57 -17.90
N LYS A 135 -24.27 -13.87 -18.83
CA LYS A 135 -24.62 -14.31 -20.19
C LYS A 135 -25.40 -15.62 -20.20
N MET A 136 -25.02 -16.57 -19.35
CA MET A 136 -25.71 -17.88 -19.26
C MET A 136 -27.09 -17.80 -18.60
N SER A 137 -27.29 -16.86 -17.67
CA SER A 137 -28.60 -16.67 -16.97
C SER A 137 -29.59 -15.81 -17.72
N GLY A 138 -29.23 -15.21 -18.87
CA GLY A 138 -30.11 -14.36 -19.66
C GLY A 138 -30.56 -13.06 -18.97
N VAL A 139 -29.94 -12.70 -17.85
CA VAL A 139 -30.24 -11.48 -17.12
C VAL A 139 -29.38 -10.34 -17.68
N GLU A 140 -29.93 -9.59 -18.63
CA GLU A 140 -29.37 -8.28 -18.98
C GLU A 140 -29.60 -7.30 -17.82
N GLY A 141 -28.59 -7.11 -17.00
CA GLY A 141 -28.57 -6.03 -16.03
C GLY A 141 -28.35 -4.67 -16.71
N PRO A 142 -28.79 -3.56 -16.11
CA PRO A 142 -28.61 -2.25 -16.70
C PRO A 142 -27.14 -1.97 -17.00
N ALA A 143 -26.88 -1.40 -18.17
CA ALA A 143 -25.54 -0.98 -18.58
C ALA A 143 -24.95 -0.02 -17.55
N PRO A 144 -23.64 -0.08 -17.29
CA PRO A 144 -23.00 0.87 -16.39
C PRO A 144 -23.22 2.29 -16.92
N ALA A 145 -23.65 3.18 -16.04
CA ALA A 145 -23.85 4.58 -16.36
C ALA A 145 -22.56 5.15 -16.96
N LYS A 146 -22.65 5.71 -18.16
CA LYS A 146 -21.58 6.48 -18.76
C LYS A 146 -21.28 7.65 -17.82
N GLN A 147 -20.10 7.70 -17.26
CA GLN A 147 -19.58 8.92 -16.67
C GLN A 147 -19.26 9.86 -17.82
N ASP A 148 -20.20 10.77 -18.10
CA ASP A 148 -19.91 11.93 -18.91
C ASP A 148 -18.99 12.87 -18.11
N ASN A 149 -17.99 13.39 -18.81
CA ASN A 149 -16.90 14.29 -18.38
C ASN A 149 -17.24 15.31 -17.31
#